data_9028d46d099033dce72bbdd92f75b830
#
_entry.id   9028d46d099033dce72bbdd92f75b830
#
_cell.length_a   1.000
_cell.length_b   1.000
_cell.length_c   1.000
_cell.angle_alpha   90.00
_cell.angle_beta   90.00
_cell.angle_gamma   90.00
#
_symmetry.space_group_name_H-M   'P 1'
#
loop_
_entity.id
_entity.type
_entity.pdbx_description
1 polymer ?
#
loop_
_entity_poly.entity_id
_entity_poly.type
_entity_poly.pdbx_seq_one_letter_code
_entity_poly.pdbx_strand_id
1 'polypeptide(L)'
;MSGLRVALNGVTARHPAATAQSRPAIDALTLSIEPGEHVAVIGPSGAGKTTLLQLLGAALRPSQGAVTLDQESVWALSTRQLQRQRGRLFYAPQSPPLPPRQRVVVSLLAAKLPALSLWRSLQNLIYPQHVDEVVKALAQFDLQEKIWERVDRLSGGERQRVGLARALLAPAGLWLIDEPLSALDPTRARQAIATLLREARAKGVTLVTTLHQVNVATAQFPRVLGLREGKLVFDLPGHEVTPERLAHLYAQFEYELAQVEALVAPEELPPAKREVRVGCA
;
A
#
# COMPACT_ATOMS: atom_id res chain seq x y z
N MET A 1 -15.29 -11.00 4.92
CA MET A 1 -14.06 -11.39 5.64
C MET A 1 -13.89 -10.38 6.77
N SER A 2 -13.45 -10.79 7.95
CA SER A 2 -13.11 -9.86 9.03
C SER A 2 -11.69 -9.37 8.83
N GLY A 3 -11.43 -8.09 9.14
CA GLY A 3 -10.09 -7.54 9.20
C GLY A 3 -9.19 -8.32 10.15
N LEU A 4 -7.89 -8.27 9.93
CA LEU A 4 -6.89 -8.90 10.80
C LEU A 4 -6.26 -7.87 11.73
N ARG A 5 -6.09 -8.23 12.99
CA ARG A 5 -5.23 -7.50 13.90
C ARG A 5 -3.77 -7.84 13.64
N VAL A 6 -2.91 -6.84 13.59
CA VAL A 6 -1.46 -7.04 13.53
C VAL A 6 -0.77 -6.18 14.58
N ALA A 7 0.19 -6.76 15.31
CA ALA A 7 0.95 -6.01 16.29
C ALA A 7 2.44 -6.36 16.26
N LEU A 8 3.25 -5.35 16.53
CA LEU A 8 4.69 -5.40 16.76
C LEU A 8 4.97 -5.05 18.22
N ASN A 9 5.75 -5.87 18.92
CA ASN A 9 6.11 -5.64 20.31
C ASN A 9 7.65 -5.55 20.43
N GLY A 10 8.19 -4.33 20.58
CA GLY A 10 9.61 -4.08 20.70
C GLY A 10 10.44 -4.62 19.54
N VAL A 11 9.93 -4.53 18.31
CA VAL A 11 10.53 -5.17 17.15
C VAL A 11 11.72 -4.38 16.66
N THR A 12 12.87 -5.08 16.53
CA THR A 12 14.07 -4.59 15.84
C THR A 12 14.35 -5.47 14.62
N ALA A 13 14.59 -4.84 13.46
CA ALA A 13 14.88 -5.57 12.23
C ALA A 13 15.89 -4.82 11.36
N ARG A 14 16.70 -5.58 10.62
CA ARG A 14 17.61 -5.05 9.60
C ARG A 14 17.10 -5.38 8.21
N HIS A 15 17.43 -4.52 7.26
CA HIS A 15 17.15 -4.83 5.85
C HIS A 15 17.94 -6.07 5.44
N PRO A 16 17.37 -7.00 4.65
CA PRO A 16 18.06 -8.24 4.25
C PRO A 16 19.41 -8.03 3.55
N ALA A 17 19.58 -6.91 2.84
CA ALA A 17 20.83 -6.54 2.17
C ALA A 17 21.81 -5.76 3.07
N ALA A 18 21.48 -5.51 4.35
CA ALA A 18 22.32 -4.75 5.27
C ALA A 18 23.39 -5.62 5.91
N THR A 19 24.58 -5.03 6.16
CA THR A 19 25.66 -5.70 6.92
C THR A 19 25.32 -5.78 8.41
N ALA A 20 26.02 -6.62 9.16
CA ALA A 20 25.84 -6.77 10.61
C ALA A 20 26.09 -5.46 11.39
N GLN A 21 26.91 -4.56 10.84
CA GLN A 21 27.25 -3.27 11.43
C GLN A 21 26.31 -2.13 11.03
N SER A 22 25.41 -2.35 10.07
CA SER A 22 24.42 -1.36 9.63
C SER A 22 23.43 -1.05 10.74
N ARG A 23 22.95 0.20 10.80
CA ARG A 23 21.84 0.55 11.69
C ARG A 23 20.60 -0.30 11.36
N PRO A 24 19.78 -0.67 12.36
CA PRO A 24 18.54 -1.38 12.11
C PRO A 24 17.61 -0.50 11.25
N ALA A 25 16.90 -1.12 10.32
CA ALA A 25 15.88 -0.44 9.51
C ALA A 25 14.59 -0.17 10.31
N ILE A 26 14.34 -0.97 11.34
CA ILE A 26 13.32 -0.77 12.38
C ILE A 26 14.00 -1.00 13.73
N ASP A 27 13.79 -0.09 14.68
CA ASP A 27 14.47 -0.06 15.97
C ASP A 27 13.47 0.00 17.13
N ALA A 28 13.36 -1.10 17.88
CA ALA A 28 12.52 -1.28 19.08
C ALA A 28 11.06 -0.80 18.91
N LEU A 29 10.48 -1.01 17.71
CA LEU A 29 9.15 -0.50 17.39
C LEU A 29 8.04 -1.31 18.06
N THR A 30 7.13 -0.60 18.73
CA THR A 30 5.87 -1.16 19.25
C THR A 30 4.70 -0.46 18.54
N LEU A 31 3.80 -1.25 17.94
CA LEU A 31 2.68 -0.76 17.14
C LEU A 31 1.56 -1.80 17.17
N SER A 32 0.30 -1.37 17.31
CA SER A 32 -0.88 -2.22 17.10
C SER A 32 -1.79 -1.58 16.06
N ILE A 33 -2.28 -2.40 15.14
CA ILE A 33 -3.27 -2.02 14.13
C ILE A 33 -4.45 -2.96 14.29
N GLU A 34 -5.61 -2.39 14.58
CA GLU A 34 -6.82 -3.15 14.89
C GLU A 34 -7.56 -3.60 13.61
N PRO A 35 -8.43 -4.61 13.70
CA PRO A 35 -9.19 -5.09 12.57
C PRO A 35 -10.01 -3.97 11.90
N GLY A 36 -9.88 -3.84 10.57
CA GLY A 36 -10.60 -2.83 9.79
C GLY A 36 -10.03 -1.42 9.85
N GLU A 37 -8.92 -1.19 10.55
CA GLU A 37 -8.23 0.10 10.51
C GLU A 37 -7.58 0.35 9.14
N HIS A 38 -7.54 1.64 8.75
CA HIS A 38 -6.87 2.10 7.55
C HIS A 38 -5.77 3.08 7.91
N VAL A 39 -4.54 2.69 7.65
CA VAL A 39 -3.33 3.37 8.13
C VAL A 39 -2.44 3.76 6.97
N ALA A 40 -2.02 5.02 6.92
CA ALA A 40 -0.96 5.48 6.05
C ALA A 40 0.37 5.58 6.82
N VAL A 41 1.45 5.13 6.20
CA VAL A 41 2.81 5.26 6.73
C VAL A 41 3.59 6.24 5.85
N ILE A 42 4.04 7.34 6.44
CA ILE A 42 4.83 8.37 5.76
C ILE A 42 6.22 8.50 6.41
N GLY A 43 7.14 9.10 5.71
CA GLY A 43 8.51 9.37 6.17
C GLY A 43 9.49 9.41 5.01
N PRO A 44 10.70 9.95 5.24
CA PRO A 44 11.72 10.09 4.22
C PRO A 44 12.16 8.75 3.62
N SER A 45 12.86 8.82 2.49
CA SER A 45 13.50 7.66 1.88
C SER A 45 14.46 6.99 2.87
N GLY A 46 14.43 5.67 2.96
CA GLY A 46 15.24 4.93 3.93
C GLY A 46 14.71 4.94 5.38
N ALA A 47 13.55 5.55 5.67
CA ALA A 47 12.97 5.57 7.02
C ALA A 47 12.58 4.19 7.57
N GLY A 48 12.53 3.14 6.72
CA GLY A 48 12.15 1.78 7.12
C GLY A 48 10.72 1.37 6.73
N LYS A 49 10.01 2.17 5.92
CA LYS A 49 8.59 1.94 5.55
C LYS A 49 8.36 0.56 4.92
N THR A 50 9.13 0.20 3.89
CA THR A 50 9.05 -1.13 3.25
C THR A 50 9.38 -2.25 4.23
N THR A 51 10.40 -2.06 5.10
CA THR A 51 10.76 -3.03 6.14
C THR A 51 9.62 -3.22 7.14
N LEU A 52 8.94 -2.14 7.52
CA LEU A 52 7.74 -2.20 8.37
C LEU A 52 6.66 -3.06 7.72
N LEU A 53 6.32 -2.82 6.45
CA LEU A 53 5.32 -3.64 5.75
C LEU A 53 5.73 -5.11 5.65
N GLN A 54 7.01 -5.39 5.42
CA GLN A 54 7.52 -6.77 5.39
C GLN A 54 7.40 -7.48 6.76
N LEU A 55 7.61 -6.75 7.85
CA LEU A 55 7.39 -7.26 9.22
C LEU A 55 5.92 -7.55 9.48
N LEU A 56 5.03 -6.58 9.18
CA LEU A 56 3.57 -6.74 9.31
C LEU A 56 3.04 -7.90 8.45
N GLY A 57 3.62 -8.11 7.26
CA GLY A 57 3.29 -9.19 6.35
C GLY A 57 3.94 -10.53 6.68
N ALA A 58 4.64 -10.65 7.81
CA ALA A 58 5.42 -11.82 8.16
C ALA A 58 6.37 -12.31 7.05
N ALA A 59 6.84 -11.40 6.20
CA ALA A 59 7.80 -11.66 5.14
C ALA A 59 9.26 -11.53 5.64
N LEU A 60 9.47 -10.70 6.66
CA LEU A 60 10.75 -10.50 7.32
C LEU A 60 10.66 -10.94 8.79
N ARG A 61 11.62 -11.78 9.22
CA ARG A 61 11.75 -12.16 10.62
C ARG A 61 12.51 -11.08 11.38
N PRO A 62 11.98 -10.56 12.51
CA PRO A 62 12.69 -9.59 13.32
C PRO A 62 13.92 -10.22 13.99
N SER A 63 14.94 -9.42 14.28
CA SER A 63 16.10 -9.83 15.08
C SER A 63 15.78 -9.83 16.58
N GLN A 64 14.85 -8.97 17.01
CA GLN A 64 14.36 -8.86 18.38
C GLN A 64 12.87 -8.52 18.37
N GLY A 65 12.19 -8.80 19.48
CA GLY A 65 10.77 -8.55 19.64
C GLY A 65 9.88 -9.60 19.01
N ALA A 66 8.58 -9.31 18.94
CA ALA A 66 7.59 -10.25 18.42
C ALA A 66 6.62 -9.58 17.44
N VAL A 67 6.25 -10.33 16.38
CA VAL A 67 5.18 -9.98 15.44
C VAL A 67 4.02 -10.93 15.70
N THR A 68 2.82 -10.37 15.89
CA THR A 68 1.60 -11.16 16.10
C THR A 68 0.55 -10.82 15.05
N LEU A 69 -0.17 -11.85 14.58
CA LEU A 69 -1.37 -11.75 13.76
C LEU A 69 -2.53 -12.41 14.52
N ASP A 70 -3.62 -11.68 14.75
CA ASP A 70 -4.74 -12.14 15.59
C ASP A 70 -4.25 -12.73 16.94
N GLN A 71 -3.28 -12.06 17.59
CA GLN A 71 -2.64 -12.46 18.85
C GLN A 71 -1.72 -13.69 18.79
N GLU A 72 -1.62 -14.36 17.65
CA GLU A 72 -0.67 -15.48 17.46
C GLU A 72 0.71 -14.97 17.05
N SER A 73 1.76 -15.40 17.75
CA SER A 73 3.14 -15.09 17.35
C SER A 73 3.51 -15.83 16.07
N VAL A 74 3.64 -15.09 14.96
CA VAL A 74 3.81 -15.69 13.62
C VAL A 74 5.07 -16.52 13.47
N TRP A 75 6.14 -16.16 14.19
CA TRP A 75 7.42 -16.86 14.10
C TRP A 75 7.57 -18.05 15.05
N ALA A 76 6.56 -18.29 15.91
CA ALA A 76 6.44 -19.53 16.71
C ALA A 76 5.64 -20.62 15.98
N LEU A 77 4.99 -20.28 14.86
CA LEU A 77 4.18 -21.20 14.09
C LEU A 77 5.04 -22.18 13.28
N SER A 78 4.50 -23.38 13.06
CA SER A 78 5.05 -24.30 12.06
C SER A 78 4.97 -23.72 10.65
N THR A 79 5.80 -24.21 9.72
CA THR A 79 5.82 -23.73 8.33
C THR A 79 4.44 -23.78 7.67
N ARG A 80 3.65 -24.82 7.91
CA ARG A 80 2.28 -24.95 7.35
C ARG A 80 1.32 -23.93 7.95
N GLN A 81 1.41 -23.68 9.24
CA GLN A 81 0.59 -22.67 9.92
C GLN A 81 0.98 -21.27 9.46
N LEU A 82 2.27 -20.97 9.36
CA LEU A 82 2.75 -19.68 8.85
C LEU A 82 2.31 -19.44 7.40
N GLN A 83 2.37 -20.44 6.53
CA GLN A 83 1.85 -20.35 5.17
C GLN A 83 0.33 -20.07 5.14
N ARG A 84 -0.44 -20.70 6.04
CA ARG A 84 -1.88 -20.45 6.16
C ARG A 84 -2.14 -19.01 6.64
N GLN A 85 -1.38 -18.49 7.60
CA GLN A 85 -1.50 -17.10 8.04
C GLN A 85 -1.13 -16.13 6.90
N ARG A 86 -0.04 -16.37 6.17
CA ARG A 86 0.33 -15.58 4.99
C ARG A 86 -0.74 -15.59 3.89
N GLY A 87 -1.48 -16.68 3.74
CA GLY A 87 -2.62 -16.78 2.82
C GLY A 87 -3.79 -15.85 3.17
N ARG A 88 -3.84 -15.31 4.38
CA ARG A 88 -4.83 -14.31 4.85
C ARG A 88 -4.37 -12.87 4.63
N LEU A 89 -3.17 -12.66 4.09
CA LEU A 89 -2.54 -11.37 3.84
C LEU A 89 -2.44 -11.14 2.32
N PHE A 90 -2.53 -9.89 1.92
CA PHE A 90 -2.15 -9.46 0.58
C PHE A 90 -1.04 -8.42 0.70
N TYR A 91 0.10 -8.69 0.09
CA TYR A 91 1.23 -7.77 0.01
C TYR A 91 1.46 -7.34 -1.43
N ALA A 92 1.35 -6.05 -1.69
CA ALA A 92 1.69 -5.42 -2.97
C ALA A 92 2.99 -4.63 -2.78
N PRO A 93 4.11 -5.09 -3.33
CA PRO A 93 5.35 -4.30 -3.33
C PRO A 93 5.23 -3.12 -4.30
N GLN A 94 6.12 -2.13 -4.16
CA GLN A 94 6.20 -0.92 -4.98
C GLN A 94 6.11 -1.21 -6.49
N SER A 95 6.84 -2.22 -6.97
CA SER A 95 6.72 -2.73 -8.33
C SER A 95 5.84 -3.97 -8.34
N PRO A 96 4.63 -3.93 -8.93
CA PRO A 96 3.74 -5.08 -8.94
C PRO A 96 4.39 -6.30 -9.62
N PRO A 97 4.40 -7.47 -8.96
CA PRO A 97 5.02 -8.70 -9.50
C PRO A 97 4.09 -9.33 -10.54
N LEU A 98 3.99 -8.70 -11.70
CA LEU A 98 3.17 -9.13 -12.81
C LEU A 98 4.08 -9.74 -13.90
N PRO A 99 3.95 -11.05 -14.21
CA PRO A 99 4.77 -11.68 -15.25
C PRO A 99 4.53 -11.04 -16.63
N PRO A 100 5.58 -10.55 -17.33
CA PRO A 100 5.40 -9.72 -18.53
C PRO A 100 4.61 -10.39 -19.64
N ARG A 101 4.83 -11.69 -19.88
CA ARG A 101 4.18 -12.46 -20.95
C ARG A 101 2.78 -12.98 -20.60
N GLN A 102 2.34 -12.79 -19.37
CA GLN A 102 1.02 -13.22 -18.91
C GLN A 102 -0.06 -12.23 -19.32
N ARG A 103 -1.27 -12.72 -19.51
CA ARG A 103 -2.44 -11.85 -19.68
C ARG A 103 -2.87 -11.28 -18.32
N VAL A 104 -3.44 -10.08 -18.36
CA VAL A 104 -3.95 -9.37 -17.17
C VAL A 104 -4.92 -10.26 -16.38
N VAL A 105 -5.87 -10.92 -17.03
CA VAL A 105 -6.84 -11.81 -16.36
C VAL A 105 -6.16 -12.89 -15.51
N VAL A 106 -5.13 -13.56 -16.04
CA VAL A 106 -4.41 -14.61 -15.33
C VAL A 106 -3.62 -14.03 -14.15
N SER A 107 -2.98 -12.89 -14.35
CA SER A 107 -2.24 -12.18 -13.30
C SER A 107 -3.14 -11.73 -12.15
N LEU A 108 -4.38 -11.32 -12.43
CA LEU A 108 -5.36 -10.97 -11.40
C LEU A 108 -5.90 -12.20 -10.68
N LEU A 109 -6.24 -13.26 -11.40
CA LEU A 109 -6.73 -14.49 -10.80
C LEU A 109 -5.70 -15.17 -9.88
N ALA A 110 -4.41 -14.92 -10.10
CA ALA A 110 -3.36 -15.37 -9.19
C ALA A 110 -3.51 -14.83 -7.76
N ALA A 111 -4.22 -13.72 -7.55
CA ALA A 111 -4.54 -13.23 -6.20
C ALA A 111 -5.44 -14.17 -5.41
N LYS A 112 -6.21 -15.04 -6.08
CA LYS A 112 -7.11 -16.02 -5.45
C LYS A 112 -6.42 -17.34 -5.07
N LEU A 113 -5.18 -17.58 -5.52
CA LEU A 113 -4.46 -18.83 -5.30
C LEU A 113 -4.45 -19.31 -3.84
N PRO A 114 -4.29 -18.42 -2.82
CA PRO A 114 -4.29 -18.87 -1.43
C PRO A 114 -5.58 -19.56 -0.97
N ALA A 115 -6.72 -19.28 -1.63
CA ALA A 115 -8.02 -19.89 -1.32
C ALA A 115 -8.37 -21.08 -2.22
N LEU A 116 -7.55 -21.40 -3.22
CA LEU A 116 -7.83 -22.46 -4.18
C LEU A 116 -7.02 -23.74 -3.87
N SER A 117 -7.61 -24.90 -4.17
CA SER A 117 -6.85 -26.15 -4.22
C SER A 117 -5.90 -26.15 -5.42
N LEU A 118 -4.84 -26.97 -5.36
CA LEU A 118 -3.86 -27.11 -6.45
C LEU A 118 -4.54 -27.42 -7.79
N TRP A 119 -5.53 -28.33 -7.79
CA TRP A 119 -6.27 -28.72 -9.00
C TRP A 119 -7.03 -27.52 -9.60
N ARG A 120 -7.76 -26.77 -8.79
CA ARG A 120 -8.46 -25.58 -9.24
C ARG A 120 -7.50 -24.46 -9.71
N SER A 121 -6.34 -24.37 -9.09
CA SER A 121 -5.29 -23.41 -9.49
C SER A 121 -4.74 -23.73 -10.89
N LEU A 122 -4.47 -24.99 -11.20
CA LEU A 122 -4.04 -25.45 -12.53
C LEU A 122 -5.15 -25.25 -13.57
N GLN A 123 -6.39 -25.56 -13.22
CA GLN A 123 -7.54 -25.36 -14.09
C GLN A 123 -7.72 -23.87 -14.45
N ASN A 124 -7.60 -22.95 -13.48
CA ASN A 124 -7.69 -21.52 -13.72
C ASN A 124 -6.57 -20.97 -14.62
N LEU A 125 -5.43 -21.64 -14.71
CA LEU A 125 -4.33 -21.23 -15.58
C LEU A 125 -4.68 -21.43 -17.06
N ILE A 126 -5.48 -22.48 -17.38
CA ILE A 126 -5.86 -22.87 -18.75
C ILE A 126 -7.23 -22.30 -19.10
N TYR A 127 -8.18 -22.41 -18.17
CA TYR A 127 -9.56 -21.91 -18.28
C TYR A 127 -9.84 -20.93 -17.13
N PRO A 128 -9.62 -19.63 -17.35
CA PRO A 128 -9.91 -18.62 -16.35
C PRO A 128 -11.38 -18.65 -15.92
N GLN A 129 -11.64 -19.05 -14.68
CA GLN A 129 -12.96 -18.93 -14.06
C GLN A 129 -13.04 -17.58 -13.33
N HIS A 130 -14.25 -17.12 -13.02
CA HIS A 130 -14.45 -15.83 -12.33
C HIS A 130 -13.99 -14.59 -13.11
N VAL A 131 -14.07 -14.63 -14.44
CA VAL A 131 -13.72 -13.50 -15.30
C VAL A 131 -14.54 -12.26 -14.96
N ASP A 132 -15.81 -12.40 -14.61
CA ASP A 132 -16.69 -11.29 -14.21
C ASP A 132 -16.18 -10.53 -12.99
N GLU A 133 -15.59 -11.25 -12.02
CA GLU A 133 -14.99 -10.61 -10.84
C GLU A 133 -13.74 -9.81 -11.23
N VAL A 134 -12.95 -10.34 -12.17
CA VAL A 134 -11.77 -9.63 -12.71
C VAL A 134 -12.19 -8.37 -13.46
N VAL A 135 -13.24 -8.45 -14.30
CA VAL A 135 -13.79 -7.28 -15.01
C VAL A 135 -14.24 -6.22 -14.01
N LYS A 136 -14.99 -6.61 -12.95
CA LYS A 136 -15.42 -5.69 -11.90
C LYS A 136 -14.26 -5.05 -11.16
N ALA A 137 -13.21 -5.81 -10.84
CA ALA A 137 -12.02 -5.28 -10.16
C ALA A 137 -11.24 -4.30 -11.05
N LEU A 138 -11.08 -4.59 -12.34
CA LEU A 138 -10.45 -3.70 -13.32
C LEU A 138 -11.26 -2.43 -13.56
N ALA A 139 -12.59 -2.53 -13.60
CA ALA A 139 -13.48 -1.37 -13.78
C ALA A 139 -13.34 -0.34 -12.65
N GLN A 140 -12.97 -0.76 -11.42
CA GLN A 140 -12.69 0.16 -10.32
C GLN A 140 -11.46 1.06 -10.57
N PHE A 141 -10.66 0.70 -11.58
CA PHE A 141 -9.43 1.41 -11.95
C PHE A 141 -9.40 1.81 -13.44
N ASP A 142 -10.55 1.83 -14.12
CA ASP A 142 -10.71 2.17 -15.55
C ASP A 142 -9.81 1.34 -16.48
N LEU A 143 -9.79 0.01 -16.28
CA LEU A 143 -8.93 -0.92 -17.03
C LEU A 143 -9.68 -2.16 -17.55
N GLN A 144 -11.02 -2.17 -17.56
CA GLN A 144 -11.81 -3.35 -17.96
C GLN A 144 -11.51 -3.82 -19.39
N GLU A 145 -11.19 -2.91 -20.30
CA GLU A 145 -10.83 -3.21 -21.69
C GLU A 145 -9.48 -3.90 -21.82
N LYS A 146 -8.62 -3.82 -20.79
CA LYS A 146 -7.27 -4.41 -20.77
C LYS A 146 -7.21 -5.87 -20.30
N ILE A 147 -8.34 -6.47 -19.96
CA ILE A 147 -8.41 -7.81 -19.35
C ILE A 147 -7.65 -8.88 -20.15
N TRP A 148 -7.69 -8.83 -21.47
CA TRP A 148 -7.04 -9.81 -22.34
C TRP A 148 -5.66 -9.38 -22.83
N GLU A 149 -5.24 -8.13 -22.53
CA GLU A 149 -3.92 -7.62 -22.89
C GLU A 149 -2.81 -8.38 -22.14
N ARG A 150 -1.62 -8.37 -22.71
CA ARG A 150 -0.41 -8.85 -22.02
C ARG A 150 0.14 -7.76 -21.12
N VAL A 151 0.69 -8.17 -19.97
CA VAL A 151 1.27 -7.24 -18.99
C VAL A 151 2.39 -6.38 -19.58
N ASP A 152 3.21 -6.93 -20.50
CA ASP A 152 4.31 -6.19 -21.14
C ASP A 152 3.84 -5.07 -22.08
N ARG A 153 2.56 -5.06 -22.49
CA ARG A 153 1.95 -4.00 -23.31
C ARG A 153 1.33 -2.87 -22.48
N LEU A 154 1.24 -3.03 -21.17
CA LEU A 154 0.71 -2.01 -20.29
C LEU A 154 1.75 -0.92 -20.01
N SER A 155 1.31 0.33 -19.91
CA SER A 155 2.11 1.43 -19.36
C SER A 155 2.46 1.18 -17.88
N GLY A 156 3.41 1.95 -17.33
CA GLY A 156 3.77 1.87 -15.92
C GLY A 156 2.58 2.10 -14.99
N GLY A 157 1.79 3.14 -15.26
CA GLY A 157 0.60 3.46 -14.48
C GLY A 157 -0.53 2.43 -14.62
N GLU A 158 -0.72 1.82 -15.81
CA GLU A 158 -1.67 0.72 -15.98
C GLU A 158 -1.22 -0.52 -15.19
N ARG A 159 0.07 -0.89 -15.23
CA ARG A 159 0.61 -2.00 -14.42
C ARG A 159 0.41 -1.76 -12.94
N GLN A 160 0.63 -0.52 -12.47
CA GLN A 160 0.39 -0.16 -11.07
C GLN A 160 -1.08 -0.37 -10.70
N ARG A 161 -2.02 0.15 -11.49
CA ARG A 161 -3.47 -0.01 -11.25
C ARG A 161 -3.93 -1.48 -11.33
N VAL A 162 -3.37 -2.28 -12.26
CA VAL A 162 -3.59 -3.74 -12.29
C VAL A 162 -3.09 -4.40 -11.01
N GLY A 163 -1.93 -3.98 -10.48
CA GLY A 163 -1.41 -4.42 -9.19
C GLY A 163 -2.37 -4.13 -8.03
N LEU A 164 -3.00 -2.95 -8.03
CA LEU A 164 -4.01 -2.58 -7.03
C LEU A 164 -5.32 -3.37 -7.20
N ALA A 165 -5.76 -3.61 -8.43
CA ALA A 165 -6.94 -4.43 -8.70
C ALA A 165 -6.80 -5.86 -8.17
N ARG A 166 -5.56 -6.40 -8.06
CA ARG A 166 -5.31 -7.69 -7.42
C ARG A 166 -5.70 -7.71 -5.94
N ALA A 167 -5.53 -6.59 -5.21
CA ALA A 167 -5.94 -6.50 -3.81
C ALA A 167 -7.45 -6.77 -3.65
N LEU A 168 -8.26 -6.25 -4.59
CA LEU A 168 -9.71 -6.39 -4.56
C LEU A 168 -10.16 -7.85 -4.72
N LEU A 169 -9.35 -8.67 -5.38
CA LEU A 169 -9.63 -10.10 -5.61
C LEU A 169 -9.02 -11.01 -4.56
N ALA A 170 -8.06 -10.51 -3.77
CA ALA A 170 -7.37 -11.30 -2.78
C ALA A 170 -8.31 -11.70 -1.63
N PRO A 171 -8.36 -12.99 -1.23
CA PRO A 171 -9.13 -13.46 -0.08
C PRO A 171 -8.38 -13.14 1.23
N ALA A 172 -8.07 -11.86 1.46
CA ALA A 172 -7.20 -11.40 2.53
C ALA A 172 -7.93 -10.46 3.48
N GLY A 173 -7.66 -10.59 4.79
CA GLY A 173 -8.16 -9.70 5.83
C GLY A 173 -7.23 -8.53 6.13
N LEU A 174 -5.97 -8.56 5.62
CA LEU A 174 -5.00 -7.47 5.74
C LEU A 174 -4.36 -7.19 4.38
N TRP A 175 -4.49 -5.95 3.92
CA TRP A 175 -3.81 -5.44 2.73
C TRP A 175 -2.63 -4.57 3.13
N LEU A 176 -1.45 -4.95 2.68
CA LEU A 176 -0.18 -4.25 2.84
C LEU A 176 0.28 -3.77 1.47
N ILE A 177 0.29 -2.47 1.24
CA ILE A 177 0.54 -1.90 -0.09
C ILE A 177 1.67 -0.88 0.00
N ASP A 178 2.77 -1.19 -0.69
CA ASP A 178 3.98 -0.37 -0.67
C ASP A 178 3.98 0.60 -1.85
N GLU A 179 3.96 1.89 -1.59
CA GLU A 179 4.04 2.99 -2.55
C GLU A 179 3.12 2.83 -3.79
N PRO A 180 1.80 2.68 -3.60
CA PRO A 180 0.86 2.38 -4.68
C PRO A 180 0.76 3.46 -5.76
N LEU A 181 1.32 4.64 -5.55
CA LEU A 181 1.09 5.84 -6.36
C LEU A 181 2.30 6.27 -7.19
N SER A 182 3.44 5.58 -7.10
CA SER A 182 4.74 5.99 -7.66
C SER A 182 4.73 6.19 -9.19
N ALA A 183 3.83 5.53 -9.91
CA ALA A 183 3.72 5.59 -11.38
C ALA A 183 2.43 6.28 -11.87
N LEU A 184 1.70 6.99 -10.98
CA LEU A 184 0.42 7.61 -11.28
C LEU A 184 0.52 9.13 -11.24
N ASP A 185 -0.21 9.79 -12.13
CA ASP A 185 -0.43 11.23 -12.04
C ASP A 185 -1.28 11.58 -10.80
N PRO A 186 -1.25 12.84 -10.30
CA PRO A 186 -1.90 13.20 -9.04
C PRO A 186 -3.40 12.93 -9.00
N THR A 187 -4.10 13.05 -10.13
CA THR A 187 -5.56 12.82 -10.20
C THR A 187 -5.85 11.32 -10.07
N ARG A 188 -5.15 10.48 -10.84
CA ARG A 188 -5.29 9.01 -10.76
C ARG A 188 -4.83 8.46 -9.42
N ALA A 189 -3.79 9.06 -8.83
CA ALA A 189 -3.31 8.70 -7.51
C ALA A 189 -4.41 8.87 -6.44
N ARG A 190 -5.07 10.04 -6.40
CA ARG A 190 -6.19 10.30 -5.49
C ARG A 190 -7.35 9.33 -5.69
N GLN A 191 -7.73 9.07 -6.95
CA GLN A 191 -8.79 8.13 -7.28
C GLN A 191 -8.45 6.69 -6.87
N ALA A 192 -7.23 6.25 -7.09
CA ALA A 192 -6.77 4.91 -6.74
C ALA A 192 -6.83 4.67 -5.23
N ILE A 193 -6.37 5.61 -4.41
CA ILE A 193 -6.46 5.52 -2.94
C ILE A 193 -7.91 5.56 -2.47
N ALA A 194 -8.72 6.48 -2.99
CA ALA A 194 -10.15 6.54 -2.65
C ALA A 194 -10.86 5.21 -2.95
N THR A 195 -10.54 4.59 -4.08
CA THR A 195 -11.05 3.27 -4.47
C THR A 195 -10.60 2.18 -3.49
N LEU A 196 -9.30 2.13 -3.15
CA LEU A 196 -8.77 1.15 -2.19
C LEU A 196 -9.44 1.29 -0.81
N LEU A 197 -9.55 2.51 -0.30
CA LEU A 197 -10.20 2.78 1.00
C LEU A 197 -11.68 2.39 0.99
N ARG A 198 -12.41 2.74 -0.07
CA ARG A 198 -13.82 2.36 -0.23
C ARG A 198 -13.98 0.83 -0.22
N GLU A 199 -13.19 0.12 -1.01
CA GLU A 199 -13.24 -1.34 -1.13
C GLU A 199 -12.79 -2.04 0.16
N ALA A 200 -11.75 -1.52 0.83
CA ALA A 200 -11.28 -2.04 2.11
C ALA A 200 -12.37 -1.89 3.20
N ARG A 201 -13.03 -0.72 3.27
CA ARG A 201 -14.17 -0.48 4.18
C ARG A 201 -15.33 -1.42 3.89
N ALA A 202 -15.74 -1.54 2.62
CA ALA A 202 -16.87 -2.39 2.22
C ALA A 202 -16.62 -3.87 2.57
N LYS A 203 -15.37 -4.33 2.57
CA LYS A 203 -14.98 -5.71 2.90
C LYS A 203 -14.57 -5.89 4.36
N GLY A 204 -14.49 -4.83 5.15
CA GLY A 204 -14.01 -4.84 6.53
C GLY A 204 -12.53 -5.26 6.65
N VAL A 205 -11.71 -4.98 5.64
CA VAL A 205 -10.29 -5.35 5.57
C VAL A 205 -9.43 -4.30 6.27
N THR A 206 -8.43 -4.72 7.02
CA THR A 206 -7.38 -3.85 7.54
C THR A 206 -6.46 -3.42 6.40
N LEU A 207 -6.17 -2.13 6.25
CA LEU A 207 -5.33 -1.59 5.18
C LEU A 207 -4.15 -0.81 5.77
N VAL A 208 -2.94 -1.18 5.37
CA VAL A 208 -1.72 -0.40 5.66
C VAL A 208 -1.03 -0.09 4.35
N THR A 209 -0.76 1.18 4.09
CA THR A 209 -0.07 1.60 2.89
C THR A 209 1.04 2.61 3.20
N THR A 210 2.16 2.50 2.50
CA THR A 210 3.21 3.51 2.53
C THR A 210 2.95 4.55 1.46
N LEU A 211 3.17 5.82 1.77
CA LEU A 211 2.94 6.92 0.84
C LEU A 211 4.09 7.94 0.92
N HIS A 212 4.50 8.47 -0.24
CA HIS A 212 5.34 9.65 -0.32
C HIS A 212 4.49 10.93 -0.34
N GLN A 213 3.28 10.87 -0.88
CA GLN A 213 2.36 12.00 -1.01
C GLN A 213 1.68 12.25 0.34
N VAL A 214 2.26 13.15 1.14
CA VAL A 214 1.79 13.48 2.49
C VAL A 214 0.36 14.02 2.49
N ASN A 215 0.03 14.88 1.53
CA ASN A 215 -1.31 15.45 1.36
C ASN A 215 -2.39 14.36 1.12
N VAL A 216 -2.06 13.30 0.38
CA VAL A 216 -2.98 12.16 0.19
C VAL A 216 -3.12 11.37 1.50
N ALA A 217 -2.02 11.15 2.23
CA ALA A 217 -2.04 10.43 3.49
C ALA A 217 -2.91 11.16 4.53
N THR A 218 -2.68 12.45 4.75
CA THR A 218 -3.38 13.23 5.77
C THR A 218 -4.85 13.51 5.43
N ALA A 219 -5.17 13.68 4.13
CA ALA A 219 -6.54 14.00 3.71
C ALA A 219 -7.45 12.75 3.62
N GLN A 220 -6.91 11.56 3.32
CA GLN A 220 -7.74 10.39 3.03
C GLN A 220 -7.68 9.29 4.11
N PHE A 221 -6.61 9.22 4.89
CA PHE A 221 -6.46 8.17 5.91
C PHE A 221 -6.86 8.67 7.29
N PRO A 222 -7.65 7.84 8.05
CA PRO A 222 -8.03 8.18 9.41
C PRO A 222 -6.85 8.18 10.38
N ARG A 223 -5.80 7.41 10.12
CA ARG A 223 -4.60 7.28 10.98
C ARG A 223 -3.34 7.34 10.14
N VAL A 224 -2.38 8.13 10.58
CA VAL A 224 -1.10 8.35 9.89
C VAL A 224 0.06 8.10 10.84
N LEU A 225 0.99 7.25 10.42
CA LEU A 225 2.23 6.94 11.11
C LEU A 225 3.38 7.70 10.46
N GLY A 226 4.10 8.50 11.22
CA GLY A 226 5.33 9.13 10.81
C GLY A 226 6.54 8.30 11.20
N LEU A 227 7.25 7.73 10.23
CA LEU A 227 8.42 6.88 10.45
C LEU A 227 9.70 7.61 10.04
N ARG A 228 10.72 7.62 10.91
CA ARG A 228 12.04 8.18 10.64
C ARG A 228 13.13 7.32 11.29
N GLU A 229 14.16 6.97 10.53
CA GLU A 229 15.31 6.19 11.01
C GLU A 229 14.91 4.91 11.79
N GLY A 230 13.87 4.22 11.31
CA GLY A 230 13.36 3.00 11.94
C GLY A 230 12.51 3.20 13.18
N LYS A 231 12.22 4.44 13.57
CA LYS A 231 11.43 4.79 14.77
C LYS A 231 10.14 5.49 14.40
N LEU A 232 9.10 5.27 15.20
CA LEU A 232 7.84 5.99 15.11
C LEU A 232 8.01 7.38 15.73
N VAL A 233 7.88 8.43 14.92
CA VAL A 233 7.96 9.83 15.36
C VAL A 233 6.61 10.30 15.85
N PHE A 234 5.53 9.87 15.16
CA PHE A 234 4.15 10.11 15.59
C PHE A 234 3.21 9.03 15.06
N ASP A 235 2.09 8.88 15.74
CA ASP A 235 0.95 8.02 15.42
C ASP A 235 -0.32 8.83 15.73
N LEU A 236 -0.97 9.36 14.68
CA LEU A 236 -1.99 10.39 14.84
C LEU A 236 -3.14 10.21 13.85
N PRO A 237 -4.33 10.71 14.17
CA PRO A 237 -5.36 10.98 13.17
C PRO A 237 -4.83 11.88 12.05
N GLY A 238 -5.23 11.60 10.79
CA GLY A 238 -4.71 12.34 9.64
C GLY A 238 -4.88 13.88 9.75
N HIS A 239 -5.99 14.33 10.33
CA HIS A 239 -6.29 15.76 10.52
C HIS A 239 -5.47 16.44 11.63
N GLU A 240 -4.78 15.68 12.47
CA GLU A 240 -3.90 16.20 13.53
C GLU A 240 -2.42 16.27 13.11
N VAL A 241 -2.10 15.86 11.88
CA VAL A 241 -0.74 15.95 11.34
C VAL A 241 -0.50 17.39 10.88
N THR A 242 0.22 18.15 11.70
CA THR A 242 0.51 19.56 11.44
C THR A 242 1.78 19.76 10.59
N PRO A 243 1.95 20.94 9.94
CA PRO A 243 3.18 21.27 9.20
C PRO A 243 4.45 21.17 10.05
N GLU A 244 4.39 21.53 11.34
CA GLU A 244 5.54 21.46 12.26
C GLU A 244 5.96 20.00 12.51
N ARG A 245 4.98 19.07 12.65
CA ARG A 245 5.25 17.64 12.78
C ARG A 245 5.87 17.06 11.52
N LEU A 246 5.42 17.52 10.36
CA LEU A 246 5.99 17.13 9.07
C LEU A 246 7.41 17.68 8.92
N ALA A 247 7.64 18.95 9.24
CA ALA A 247 8.99 19.54 9.25
C ALA A 247 9.95 18.75 10.15
N HIS A 248 9.48 18.35 11.34
CA HIS A 248 10.27 17.50 12.24
C HIS A 248 10.53 16.10 11.66
N LEU A 249 9.54 15.46 11.02
CA LEU A 249 9.67 14.15 10.39
C LEU A 249 10.71 14.16 9.25
N TYR A 250 10.69 15.22 8.40
CA TYR A 250 11.57 15.38 7.24
C TYR A 250 12.81 16.25 7.52
N ALA A 251 13.05 16.67 8.76
CA ALA A 251 14.25 17.41 9.13
C ALA A 251 15.52 16.71 8.64
N GLN A 252 16.43 17.43 7.96
CA GLN A 252 17.64 16.97 7.26
C GLN A 252 17.39 16.37 5.85
N PHE A 253 16.15 16.34 5.35
CA PHE A 253 15.79 15.91 4.00
C PHE A 253 15.15 17.09 3.27
N GLU A 254 15.88 18.19 3.12
CA GLU A 254 15.38 19.48 2.59
C GLU A 254 14.69 19.36 1.22
N TYR A 255 15.19 18.49 0.36
CA TYR A 255 14.58 18.25 -0.95
C TYR A 255 13.18 17.60 -0.85
N GLU A 256 13.00 16.64 0.06
CA GLU A 256 11.70 15.98 0.29
C GLU A 256 10.75 16.95 1.02
N LEU A 257 11.28 17.81 1.91
CA LEU A 257 10.51 18.84 2.61
C LEU A 257 9.96 19.88 1.63
N ALA A 258 10.76 20.36 0.67
CA ALA A 258 10.33 21.31 -0.35
C ALA A 258 9.18 20.76 -1.23
N GLN A 259 9.18 19.44 -1.51
CA GLN A 259 8.04 18.81 -2.18
C GLN A 259 6.78 18.78 -1.30
N VAL A 260 6.92 18.58 0.00
CA VAL A 260 5.80 18.62 0.95
C VAL A 260 5.24 20.04 1.06
N GLU A 261 6.08 21.06 1.16
CA GLU A 261 5.69 22.47 1.24
C GLU A 261 4.99 22.93 -0.04
N ALA A 262 5.48 22.54 -1.22
CA ALA A 262 4.84 22.84 -2.51
C ALA A 262 3.45 22.19 -2.66
N LEU A 263 3.20 21.10 -1.97
CA LEU A 263 1.92 20.37 -1.98
C LEU A 263 0.93 20.90 -0.93
N VAL A 264 1.42 21.57 0.12
CA VAL A 264 0.60 22.18 1.21
C VAL A 264 0.23 23.61 0.89
N ALA A 265 0.97 24.29 -0.03
CA ALA A 265 0.61 25.62 -0.49
C ALA A 265 -0.81 25.61 -1.10
N PRO A 266 -1.70 26.53 -0.70
CA PRO A 266 -3.02 26.62 -1.30
C PRO A 266 -2.86 26.84 -2.81
N GLU A 267 -3.57 26.05 -3.61
CA GLU A 267 -3.64 26.19 -5.06
C GLU A 267 -4.11 27.63 -5.36
N GLU A 268 -3.21 28.50 -5.75
CA GLU A 268 -3.59 29.83 -6.21
C GLU A 268 -4.49 29.64 -7.42
N LEU A 269 -5.77 29.98 -7.25
CA LEU A 269 -6.72 30.00 -8.35
C LEU A 269 -6.15 30.93 -9.46
N PRO A 270 -6.07 30.44 -10.71
CA PRO A 270 -5.60 31.30 -11.79
C PRO A 270 -6.43 32.57 -11.84
N PRO A 271 -5.81 33.75 -12.03
CA PRO A 271 -6.51 35.04 -12.04
C PRO A 271 -7.64 34.97 -13.07
N ALA A 272 -8.83 35.36 -12.64
CA ALA A 272 -10.03 35.41 -13.49
C ALA A 272 -9.70 36.11 -14.79
N LYS A 273 -9.93 35.46 -15.94
CA LYS A 273 -9.74 36.08 -17.26
C LYS A 273 -10.55 37.39 -17.32
N ARG A 274 -9.85 38.52 -17.44
CA ARG A 274 -10.48 39.79 -17.70
C ARG A 274 -11.27 39.70 -19.01
N GLU A 275 -12.55 39.84 -18.94
CA GLU A 275 -13.39 40.01 -20.13
C GLU A 275 -12.89 41.22 -20.92
N VAL A 276 -12.39 40.98 -22.11
CA VAL A 276 -12.10 42.01 -23.09
C VAL A 276 -13.44 42.48 -23.62
N ARG A 277 -13.92 43.63 -23.16
CA ARG A 277 -15.04 44.30 -23.80
C ARG A 277 -14.62 44.72 -25.19
N VAL A 278 -15.08 44.05 -26.21
CA VAL A 278 -15.01 44.51 -27.60
C VAL A 278 -16.06 45.60 -27.74
N GLY A 279 -15.58 46.87 -27.77
CA GLY A 279 -16.43 47.99 -28.12
C GLY A 279 -16.76 47.96 -29.62
N CYS A 280 -18.03 47.85 -29.97
CA CYS A 280 -18.50 48.13 -31.31
C CYS A 280 -18.45 49.67 -31.50
N ALA A 281 -17.72 50.10 -32.53
CA ALA A 281 -17.89 51.40 -33.22
C ALA A 281 -18.39 51.11 -34.62
#